data_a3fae91b3dcd8a200e12c008f1e63474
#
_entry.id   a3fae91b3dcd8a200e12c008f1e63474
#
_cell.length_a   1.000
_cell.length_b   1.000
_cell.length_c   1.000
_cell.angle_alpha   90.00
_cell.angle_beta   90.00
_cell.angle_gamma   90.00
#
_symmetry.space_group_name_H-M   'P 1'
#
loop_
_entity.id
_entity.type
_entity.pdbx_description
1 polymer ?
#
loop_
_entity_poly.entity_id
_entity_poly.type
_entity_poly.pdbx_seq_one_letter_code
_entity_poly.pdbx_strand_id
1 'polypeptide(L)'
;YVQVTICERATDYSSACTGGTLCAKIRCMNIDFNSFTEKSAFAMQEAQNLARQNGQQEIDTWHLLIALVQQEGGIVPSLLERMQISPSAVELAAKRELNALPKASGSINASQVYLSSTLQKAITEVDQAKSKLGDDFVSTEHLLLGLLAADPKGKLGQFFEQFQLDADKVRATLESSRVGQRVTSRNPETTFEALEKYGIDLVELARKGKMDPVIGRDSEIRRVIRILSRKTKNNPVLIGEPGVGKT
;
A
#
# COMPACT_ATOMS: atom_id res chain seq x y z
N TYR A 1 5.43 -22.56 -9.63
CA TYR A 1 6.59 -22.29 -8.77
C TYR A 1 7.60 -21.51 -9.60
N VAL A 2 7.68 -20.19 -9.40
CA VAL A 2 8.70 -19.34 -10.00
C VAL A 2 9.79 -19.19 -8.94
N GLN A 3 10.92 -19.75 -9.22
CA GLN A 3 12.11 -19.71 -8.38
C GLN A 3 12.75 -18.33 -8.52
N VAL A 4 12.70 -17.52 -7.46
CA VAL A 4 13.45 -16.26 -7.37
C VAL A 4 14.87 -16.60 -6.93
N THR A 5 15.81 -16.58 -7.85
CA THR A 5 17.22 -16.73 -7.54
C THR A 5 17.77 -15.38 -7.10
N ILE A 6 18.11 -15.27 -5.82
CA ILE A 6 18.80 -14.11 -5.23
C ILE A 6 20.27 -14.21 -5.67
N CYS A 7 20.74 -13.20 -6.40
CA CYS A 7 22.17 -13.08 -6.74
C CYS A 7 22.83 -12.19 -5.67
N GLU A 8 23.50 -12.82 -4.72
CA GLU A 8 24.43 -12.15 -3.80
C GLU A 8 25.78 -11.92 -4.50
N ARG A 9 26.28 -10.70 -4.36
CA ARG A 9 27.63 -10.15 -4.62
C ARG A 9 27.74 -9.24 -5.84
N ALA A 10 27.80 -7.98 -5.50
CA ALA A 10 28.34 -6.94 -6.35
C ALA A 10 29.87 -6.92 -6.23
N THR A 11 30.56 -7.59 -7.15
CA THR A 11 31.94 -7.32 -7.61
C THR A 11 32.25 -8.37 -8.66
N ASP A 12 31.94 -8.08 -9.92
CA ASP A 12 32.71 -8.45 -11.08
C ASP A 12 32.00 -7.97 -12.35
N TYR A 13 32.51 -6.93 -12.90
CA TYR A 13 32.20 -6.46 -14.25
C TYR A 13 32.98 -7.32 -15.22
N SER A 14 32.38 -8.29 -15.82
CA SER A 14 32.54 -8.76 -17.22
C SER A 14 32.09 -10.20 -17.38
N SER A 15 31.36 -10.43 -18.46
CA SER A 15 31.02 -11.72 -19.06
C SER A 15 29.90 -12.56 -18.41
N ALA A 16 28.94 -12.88 -19.30
CA ALA A 16 27.98 -13.98 -19.24
C ALA A 16 26.66 -13.74 -18.49
N CYS A 17 25.73 -13.01 -19.13
CA CYS A 17 24.29 -13.23 -18.93
C CYS A 17 23.63 -13.58 -20.27
N THR A 18 23.72 -14.84 -20.65
CA THR A 18 22.84 -15.49 -21.63
C THR A 18 21.65 -16.07 -20.84
N GLY A 19 20.59 -15.30 -20.73
CA GLY A 19 19.35 -15.70 -20.05
C GLY A 19 18.50 -14.47 -19.83
N GLY A 20 17.55 -14.23 -20.75
CA GLY A 20 16.69 -13.05 -20.75
C GLY A 20 15.79 -12.97 -19.51
N THR A 21 16.30 -12.50 -18.42
CA THR A 21 15.53 -12.22 -17.22
C THR A 21 15.54 -10.71 -16.95
N LEU A 22 14.37 -10.19 -16.62
CA LEU A 22 13.93 -8.82 -16.42
C LEU A 22 14.89 -7.91 -15.58
N CYS A 23 15.86 -8.50 -14.91
CA CYS A 23 16.79 -7.86 -13.98
C CYS A 23 17.85 -6.95 -14.63
N ALA A 24 18.12 -7.08 -15.95
CA ALA A 24 19.29 -6.45 -16.56
C ALA A 24 19.07 -5.02 -17.08
N LYS A 25 17.83 -4.56 -17.29
CA LYS A 25 17.54 -3.25 -17.90
C LYS A 25 16.93 -2.18 -16.98
N ILE A 26 16.38 -2.59 -15.86
CA ILE A 26 16.01 -1.63 -14.77
C ILE A 26 17.27 -1.11 -14.05
N ARG A 27 18.43 -1.70 -14.33
CA ARG A 27 19.75 -1.35 -13.76
C ARG A 27 20.31 0.02 -14.14
N CYS A 28 19.70 0.72 -15.10
CA CYS A 28 20.05 2.10 -15.42
C CYS A 28 19.43 3.13 -14.49
N MET A 29 18.62 2.69 -13.54
CA MET A 29 18.07 3.53 -12.48
C MET A 29 18.47 2.90 -11.14
N ASN A 30 19.09 3.69 -10.28
CA ASN A 30 19.45 3.33 -8.90
C ASN A 30 18.23 3.06 -7.99
N ILE A 31 17.25 2.26 -8.45
CA ILE A 31 16.13 1.83 -7.64
C ILE A 31 16.53 0.53 -6.96
N ASP A 32 16.78 0.61 -5.67
CA ASP A 32 17.02 -0.58 -4.86
C ASP A 32 15.68 -1.25 -4.49
N PHE A 33 15.26 -2.20 -5.33
CA PHE A 33 14.04 -2.99 -5.07
C PHE A 33 14.12 -3.84 -3.79
N ASN A 34 15.30 -4.00 -3.19
CA ASN A 34 15.42 -4.69 -1.91
C ASN A 34 14.82 -3.87 -0.76
N SER A 35 14.75 -2.55 -0.93
CA SER A 35 14.12 -1.64 0.01
C SER A 35 12.59 -1.54 -0.14
N PHE A 36 11.99 -2.25 -1.11
CA PHE A 36 10.54 -2.22 -1.35
C PHE A 36 9.83 -3.33 -0.57
N THR A 37 8.60 -3.04 -0.12
CA THR A 37 7.69 -4.08 0.36
C THR A 37 7.23 -4.95 -0.81
N GLU A 38 6.72 -6.15 -0.53
CA GLU A 38 6.22 -7.04 -1.59
C GLU A 38 5.10 -6.37 -2.40
N LYS A 39 4.20 -5.65 -1.75
CA LYS A 39 3.11 -4.95 -2.42
C LYS A 39 3.57 -3.76 -3.25
N SER A 40 4.53 -2.97 -2.78
CA SER A 40 5.06 -1.86 -3.57
C SER A 40 5.85 -2.34 -4.79
N ALA A 41 6.62 -3.42 -4.64
CA ALA A 41 7.29 -4.07 -5.78
C ALA A 41 6.28 -4.64 -6.79
N PHE A 42 5.21 -5.28 -6.31
CA PHE A 42 4.12 -5.77 -7.15
C PHE A 42 3.41 -4.63 -7.90
N ALA A 43 3.11 -3.51 -7.24
CA ALA A 43 2.51 -2.34 -7.89
C ALA A 43 3.36 -1.79 -9.03
N MET A 44 4.69 -1.75 -8.86
CA MET A 44 5.62 -1.35 -9.93
C MET A 44 5.61 -2.36 -11.10
N GLN A 45 5.51 -3.64 -10.81
CA GLN A 45 5.41 -4.68 -11.83
C GLN A 45 4.08 -4.59 -12.60
N GLU A 46 2.97 -4.36 -11.90
CA GLU A 46 1.66 -4.16 -12.54
C GLU A 46 1.63 -2.88 -13.38
N ALA A 47 2.24 -1.79 -12.94
CA ALA A 47 2.40 -0.59 -13.75
C ALA A 47 3.14 -0.88 -15.07
N GLN A 48 4.18 -1.71 -15.03
CA GLN A 48 4.90 -2.14 -16.22
C GLN A 48 4.03 -3.03 -17.13
N ASN A 49 3.25 -3.94 -16.55
CA ASN A 49 2.32 -4.80 -17.29
C ASN A 49 1.25 -3.97 -18.00
N LEU A 50 0.67 -2.98 -17.31
CA LEU A 50 -0.31 -2.05 -17.87
C LEU A 50 0.26 -1.25 -19.05
N ALA A 51 1.50 -0.75 -18.95
CA ALA A 51 2.15 -0.04 -20.04
C ALA A 51 2.30 -0.93 -21.28
N ARG A 52 2.69 -2.19 -21.10
CA ARG A 52 2.79 -3.17 -22.19
C ARG A 52 1.43 -3.48 -22.82
N GLN A 53 0.40 -3.73 -22.00
CA GLN A 53 -0.96 -4.03 -22.47
C GLN A 53 -1.55 -2.88 -23.28
N ASN A 54 -1.25 -1.64 -22.90
CA ASN A 54 -1.71 -0.44 -23.60
C ASN A 54 -0.85 -0.08 -24.84
N GLY A 55 0.22 -0.82 -25.13
CA GLY A 55 1.10 -0.54 -26.23
C GLY A 55 1.94 0.72 -26.04
N GLN A 56 2.34 1.03 -24.80
CA GLN A 56 3.14 2.20 -24.46
C GLN A 56 4.58 1.82 -24.16
N GLN A 57 5.54 2.59 -24.67
CA GLN A 57 6.97 2.37 -24.45
C GLN A 57 7.45 2.96 -23.12
N GLU A 58 6.68 3.87 -22.52
CA GLU A 58 7.01 4.52 -21.28
C GLU A 58 6.04 4.10 -20.18
N ILE A 59 6.59 3.78 -19.01
CA ILE A 59 5.82 3.63 -17.77
C ILE A 59 5.62 5.02 -17.21
N ASP A 60 4.40 5.52 -17.26
CA ASP A 60 4.04 6.83 -16.72
C ASP A 60 3.46 6.71 -15.31
N THR A 61 3.35 7.84 -14.63
CA THR A 61 2.72 7.99 -13.31
C THR A 61 1.29 7.45 -13.26
N TRP A 62 0.56 7.54 -14.37
CA TRP A 62 -0.80 7.00 -14.49
C TRP A 62 -0.86 5.48 -14.37
N HIS A 63 0.12 4.77 -14.92
CA HIS A 63 0.21 3.31 -14.77
C HIS A 63 0.40 2.91 -13.30
N LEU A 64 1.31 3.61 -12.61
CA LEU A 64 1.56 3.35 -11.20
C LEU A 64 0.34 3.71 -10.34
N LEU A 65 -0.29 4.84 -10.59
CA LEU A 65 -1.50 5.25 -9.85
C LEU A 65 -2.63 4.21 -10.00
N ILE A 66 -2.88 3.74 -11.21
CA ILE A 66 -3.89 2.70 -11.48
C ILE A 66 -3.52 1.40 -10.74
N ALA A 67 -2.26 0.97 -10.83
CA ALA A 67 -1.81 -0.24 -10.14
C ALA A 67 -1.96 -0.14 -8.62
N LEU A 68 -1.70 1.03 -8.02
CA LEU A 68 -1.88 1.26 -6.58
C LEU A 68 -3.35 1.25 -6.17
N VAL A 69 -4.24 1.83 -6.99
CA VAL A 69 -5.68 1.91 -6.68
C VAL A 69 -6.38 0.56 -6.89
N GLN A 70 -5.93 -0.24 -7.86
CA GLN A 70 -6.50 -1.56 -8.14
C GLN A 70 -5.99 -2.67 -7.22
N GLN A 71 -4.96 -2.40 -6.42
CA GLN A 71 -4.35 -3.42 -5.59
C GLN A 71 -5.28 -3.91 -4.49
N GLU A 72 -5.71 -5.18 -4.56
CA GLU A 72 -6.54 -5.81 -3.52
C GLU A 72 -5.81 -5.87 -2.18
N GLY A 73 -6.49 -5.43 -1.12
CA GLY A 73 -5.91 -5.36 0.22
C GLY A 73 -4.69 -4.42 0.29
N GLY A 74 -4.62 -3.43 -0.58
CA GLY A 74 -3.62 -2.36 -0.53
C GLY A 74 -4.04 -1.24 0.42
N ILE A 75 -3.06 -0.56 1.00
CA ILE A 75 -3.32 0.58 1.90
C ILE A 75 -3.95 1.75 1.13
N VAL A 76 -3.60 1.93 -0.15
CA VAL A 76 -4.05 3.09 -0.95
C VAL A 76 -5.58 3.11 -1.13
N PRO A 77 -6.27 2.03 -1.54
CA PRO A 77 -7.73 2.03 -1.60
C PRO A 77 -8.40 2.37 -0.25
N SER A 78 -7.96 1.72 0.83
CA SER A 78 -8.48 1.96 2.19
C SER A 78 -8.26 3.42 2.64
N LEU A 79 -7.11 4.01 2.28
CA LEU A 79 -6.80 5.40 2.57
C LEU A 79 -7.73 6.37 1.82
N LEU A 80 -7.99 6.12 0.54
CA LEU A 80 -8.92 6.91 -0.27
C LEU A 80 -10.34 6.85 0.31
N GLU A 81 -10.82 5.67 0.71
CA GLU A 81 -12.12 5.49 1.33
C GLU A 81 -12.24 6.27 2.65
N ARG A 82 -11.21 6.25 3.50
CA ARG A 82 -11.16 7.04 4.74
C ARG A 82 -11.21 8.55 4.47
N MET A 83 -10.66 8.99 3.35
CA MET A 83 -10.75 10.37 2.88
C MET A 83 -12.08 10.68 2.16
N GLN A 84 -13.02 9.73 2.13
CA GLN A 84 -14.32 9.83 1.44
C GLN A 84 -14.18 9.99 -0.08
N ILE A 85 -13.09 9.49 -0.65
CA ILE A 85 -12.82 9.50 -2.09
C ILE A 85 -13.05 8.09 -2.62
N SER A 86 -13.89 7.94 -3.65
CA SER A 86 -14.13 6.65 -4.27
C SER A 86 -12.91 6.17 -5.05
N PRO A 87 -12.29 5.02 -4.70
CA PRO A 87 -11.16 4.48 -5.46
C PRO A 87 -11.50 4.23 -6.94
N SER A 88 -12.72 3.75 -7.21
CA SER A 88 -13.19 3.50 -8.58
C SER A 88 -13.33 4.77 -9.41
N ALA A 89 -13.66 5.91 -8.80
CA ALA A 89 -13.71 7.20 -9.49
C ALA A 89 -12.31 7.67 -9.87
N VAL A 90 -11.34 7.54 -8.96
CA VAL A 90 -9.93 7.86 -9.22
C VAL A 90 -9.37 6.97 -10.32
N GLU A 91 -9.64 5.65 -10.26
CA GLU A 91 -9.22 4.69 -11.27
C GLU A 91 -9.77 5.04 -12.66
N LEU A 92 -11.08 5.31 -12.76
CA LEU A 92 -11.72 5.65 -14.03
C LEU A 92 -11.15 6.93 -14.64
N ALA A 93 -10.92 7.95 -13.81
CA ALA A 93 -10.32 9.20 -14.24
C ALA A 93 -8.86 9.01 -14.68
N ALA A 94 -8.06 8.26 -13.91
CA ALA A 94 -6.69 7.93 -14.28
C ALA A 94 -6.60 7.13 -15.59
N LYS A 95 -7.54 6.21 -15.84
CA LYS A 95 -7.62 5.47 -17.11
C LYS A 95 -7.93 6.39 -18.30
N ARG A 96 -8.70 7.45 -18.11
CA ARG A 96 -8.96 8.44 -19.18
C ARG A 96 -7.67 9.17 -19.56
N GLU A 97 -6.90 9.64 -18.58
CA GLU A 97 -5.60 10.29 -18.82
C GLU A 97 -4.60 9.32 -19.46
N LEU A 98 -4.57 8.07 -19.00
CA LEU A 98 -3.72 7.03 -19.57
C LEU A 98 -4.04 6.77 -21.05
N ASN A 99 -5.31 6.74 -21.43
CA ASN A 99 -5.74 6.52 -22.81
C ASN A 99 -5.44 7.72 -23.73
N ALA A 100 -5.24 8.90 -23.15
CA ALA A 100 -4.82 10.11 -23.90
C ALA A 100 -3.31 10.12 -24.20
N LEU A 101 -2.52 9.23 -23.58
CA LEU A 101 -1.09 9.13 -23.87
C LEU A 101 -0.82 8.48 -25.23
N PRO A 102 0.26 8.88 -25.92
CA PRO A 102 0.60 8.31 -27.22
C PRO A 102 0.88 6.81 -27.12
N LYS A 103 0.34 6.05 -28.07
CA LYS A 103 0.61 4.61 -28.22
C LYS A 103 1.67 4.41 -29.28
N ALA A 104 2.59 3.50 -29.04
CA ALA A 104 3.61 3.18 -30.03
C ALA A 104 3.01 2.39 -31.20
N SER A 105 3.32 2.81 -32.42
CA SER A 105 2.94 2.09 -33.64
C SER A 105 3.94 0.94 -33.87
N GLY A 106 3.64 -0.27 -33.40
CA GLY A 106 4.45 -1.48 -33.62
C GLY A 106 4.44 -2.44 -32.43
N SER A 107 4.96 -3.65 -32.63
CA SER A 107 5.12 -4.63 -31.57
C SER A 107 6.20 -4.16 -30.59
N ILE A 108 5.80 -3.87 -29.35
CA ILE A 108 6.72 -3.47 -28.31
C ILE A 108 7.44 -4.70 -27.77
N ASN A 109 8.75 -4.75 -27.99
CA ASN A 109 9.58 -5.77 -27.35
C ASN A 109 9.61 -5.51 -25.83
N ALA A 110 9.37 -6.54 -25.03
CA ALA A 110 9.33 -6.49 -23.56
C ALA A 110 10.55 -5.85 -22.89
N SER A 111 11.65 -5.72 -23.68
CA SER A 111 12.94 -5.18 -23.22
C SER A 111 13.12 -3.67 -23.44
N GLN A 112 12.11 -2.95 -23.95
CA GLN A 112 12.22 -1.55 -24.36
C GLN A 112 11.23 -0.61 -23.65
N VAL A 113 10.79 -0.95 -22.46
CA VAL A 113 9.91 -0.07 -21.67
C VAL A 113 10.76 0.77 -20.72
N TYR A 114 10.66 2.09 -20.82
CA TYR A 114 11.39 3.06 -20.02
C TYR A 114 10.47 3.71 -18.99
N LEU A 115 11.04 4.31 -17.95
CA LEU A 115 10.27 5.14 -17.03
C LEU A 115 10.17 6.57 -17.56
N SER A 116 8.99 7.18 -17.48
CA SER A 116 8.82 8.60 -17.81
C SER A 116 9.62 9.48 -16.85
N SER A 117 9.99 10.67 -17.31
CA SER A 117 10.72 11.63 -16.48
C SER A 117 9.95 12.02 -15.22
N THR A 118 8.63 12.07 -15.30
CA THR A 118 7.74 12.37 -14.17
C THR A 118 7.73 11.23 -13.14
N LEU A 119 7.69 9.98 -13.62
CA LEU A 119 7.76 8.82 -12.72
C LEU A 119 9.13 8.70 -12.06
N GLN A 120 10.21 9.06 -12.76
CA GLN A 120 11.55 9.14 -12.17
C GLN A 120 11.62 10.13 -11.02
N LYS A 121 11.03 11.33 -11.19
CA LYS A 121 10.91 12.31 -10.10
C LYS A 121 10.09 11.75 -8.93
N ALA A 122 8.95 11.10 -9.23
CA ALA A 122 8.14 10.47 -8.19
C ALA A 122 8.94 9.50 -7.34
N ILE A 123 9.74 8.64 -7.95
CA ILE A 123 10.58 7.67 -7.25
C ILE A 123 11.65 8.36 -6.38
N THR A 124 12.23 9.46 -6.85
CA THR A 124 13.17 10.25 -6.03
C THR A 124 12.49 10.83 -4.79
N GLU A 125 11.25 11.32 -4.93
CA GLU A 125 10.46 11.83 -3.80
C GLU A 125 10.00 10.71 -2.83
N VAL A 126 9.87 9.48 -3.30
CA VAL A 126 9.56 8.31 -2.46
C VAL A 126 10.62 8.10 -1.38
N ASP A 127 11.90 8.20 -1.71
CA ASP A 127 12.99 8.05 -0.74
C ASP A 127 12.97 9.15 0.34
N GLN A 128 12.58 10.36 -0.04
CA GLN A 128 12.37 11.44 0.91
C GLN A 128 11.15 11.20 1.80
N ALA A 129 10.05 10.71 1.24
CA ALA A 129 8.84 10.38 1.99
C ALA A 129 9.11 9.27 3.01
N LYS A 130 9.82 8.20 2.61
CA LYS A 130 10.28 7.11 3.48
C LYS A 130 11.11 7.64 4.65
N SER A 131 12.10 8.49 4.35
CA SER A 131 12.98 9.06 5.38
C SER A 131 12.23 9.96 6.37
N LYS A 132 11.25 10.74 5.90
CA LYS A 132 10.41 11.60 6.76
C LYS A 132 9.50 10.79 7.70
N LEU A 133 9.00 9.63 7.25
CA LEU A 133 8.17 8.74 8.07
C LEU A 133 9.01 7.81 8.97
N GLY A 134 10.32 7.76 8.76
CA GLY A 134 11.25 6.93 9.54
C GLY A 134 11.06 5.43 9.30
N ASP A 135 10.64 5.05 8.09
CA ASP A 135 10.39 3.68 7.69
C ASP A 135 11.63 3.03 7.07
N ASP A 136 11.80 1.72 7.26
CA ASP A 136 12.93 0.97 6.70
C ASP A 136 12.66 0.52 5.25
N PHE A 137 11.38 0.29 4.91
CA PHE A 137 10.96 -0.17 3.59
C PHE A 137 10.04 0.83 2.90
N VAL A 138 10.13 0.85 1.57
CA VAL A 138 9.23 1.61 0.70
C VAL A 138 7.93 0.83 0.54
N SER A 139 6.85 1.34 1.06
CA SER A 139 5.50 0.77 0.96
C SER A 139 4.63 1.53 -0.06
N THR A 140 3.43 1.05 -0.30
CA THR A 140 2.53 1.60 -1.33
C THR A 140 2.11 3.05 -1.05
N GLU A 141 2.01 3.45 0.22
CA GLU A 141 1.73 4.83 0.61
C GLU A 141 2.88 5.78 0.29
N HIS A 142 4.15 5.33 0.37
CA HIS A 142 5.29 6.14 -0.05
C HIS A 142 5.24 6.39 -1.56
N LEU A 143 4.85 5.37 -2.34
CA LEU A 143 4.65 5.54 -3.79
C LEU A 143 3.56 6.57 -4.09
N LEU A 144 2.45 6.55 -3.35
CA LEU A 144 1.39 7.56 -3.50
C LEU A 144 1.89 8.97 -3.13
N LEU A 145 2.61 9.11 -2.01
CA LEU A 145 3.20 10.40 -1.61
C LEU A 145 4.22 10.91 -2.63
N GLY A 146 5.02 10.02 -3.21
CA GLY A 146 5.94 10.36 -4.29
C GLY A 146 5.22 10.84 -5.55
N LEU A 147 4.10 10.21 -5.93
CA LEU A 147 3.26 10.67 -7.04
C LEU A 147 2.69 12.06 -6.79
N LEU A 148 2.19 12.33 -5.58
CA LEU A 148 1.66 13.65 -5.19
C LEU A 148 2.73 14.76 -5.26
N ALA A 149 4.00 14.43 -4.96
CA ALA A 149 5.10 15.37 -4.95
C ALA A 149 5.77 15.56 -6.32
N ALA A 150 5.62 14.61 -7.25
CA ALA A 150 6.36 14.57 -8.51
C ALA A 150 6.09 15.73 -9.46
N ASP A 151 4.84 16.16 -9.56
CA ASP A 151 4.41 17.20 -10.49
C ASP A 151 3.22 18.00 -9.93
N PRO A 152 3.43 18.83 -8.90
CA PRO A 152 2.32 19.52 -8.23
C PRO A 152 1.63 20.59 -9.10
N LYS A 153 2.31 21.09 -10.15
CA LYS A 153 1.76 22.12 -11.04
C LYS A 153 1.36 21.60 -12.43
N GLY A 154 1.67 20.35 -12.73
CA GLY A 154 1.37 19.74 -14.01
C GLY A 154 0.04 19.00 -14.03
N LYS A 155 -0.13 18.14 -15.01
CA LYS A 155 -1.37 17.37 -15.21
C LYS A 155 -1.71 16.47 -14.01
N LEU A 156 -0.69 15.87 -13.39
CA LEU A 156 -0.87 14.99 -12.24
C LEU A 156 -1.33 15.77 -11.01
N GLY A 157 -0.76 16.95 -10.76
CA GLY A 157 -1.20 17.84 -9.67
C GLY A 157 -2.63 18.30 -9.84
N GLN A 158 -3.00 18.79 -11.03
CA GLN A 158 -4.37 19.18 -11.37
C GLN A 158 -5.36 18.02 -11.19
N PHE A 159 -4.97 16.81 -11.55
CA PHE A 159 -5.76 15.60 -11.32
C PHE A 159 -6.00 15.37 -9.83
N PHE A 160 -4.96 15.44 -9.01
CA PHE A 160 -5.10 15.26 -7.55
C PHE A 160 -5.92 16.39 -6.90
N GLU A 161 -5.81 17.62 -7.40
CA GLU A 161 -6.66 18.73 -6.94
C GLU A 161 -8.15 18.48 -7.18
N GLN A 162 -8.55 17.88 -8.30
CA GLN A 162 -9.94 17.53 -8.58
C GLN A 162 -10.52 16.57 -7.53
N PHE A 163 -9.70 15.69 -6.97
CA PHE A 163 -10.08 14.77 -5.91
C PHE A 163 -9.77 15.28 -4.51
N GLN A 164 -9.31 16.54 -4.37
CA GLN A 164 -8.89 17.14 -3.09
C GLN A 164 -7.81 16.32 -2.37
N LEU A 165 -7.02 15.56 -3.14
CA LEU A 165 -5.89 14.78 -2.67
C LEU A 165 -4.67 15.70 -2.53
N ASP A 166 -4.34 16.03 -1.28
CA ASP A 166 -3.17 16.81 -0.93
C ASP A 166 -2.20 15.96 -0.12
N ALA A 167 -0.91 16.14 -0.36
CA ALA A 167 0.15 15.38 0.30
C ALA A 167 0.11 15.49 1.83
N ASP A 168 -0.22 16.68 2.36
CA ASP A 168 -0.31 16.90 3.80
C ASP A 168 -1.53 16.21 4.41
N LYS A 169 -2.69 16.22 3.73
CA LYS A 169 -3.88 15.48 4.15
C LYS A 169 -3.65 13.97 4.14
N VAL A 170 -3.02 13.48 3.07
CA VAL A 170 -2.67 12.05 2.95
C VAL A 170 -1.74 11.64 4.09
N ARG A 171 -0.71 12.46 4.38
CA ARG A 171 0.22 12.20 5.48
C ARG A 171 -0.48 12.20 6.85
N ALA A 172 -1.30 13.20 7.14
CA ALA A 172 -2.06 13.26 8.39
C ALA A 172 -2.99 12.05 8.57
N THR A 173 -3.65 11.62 7.49
CA THR A 173 -4.51 10.42 7.51
C THR A 173 -3.70 9.15 7.73
N LEU A 174 -2.51 9.03 7.12
CA LEU A 174 -1.59 7.92 7.33
C LEU A 174 -1.10 7.87 8.78
N GLU A 175 -0.66 8.99 9.34
CA GLU A 175 -0.20 9.06 10.73
C GLU A 175 -1.30 8.66 11.72
N SER A 176 -2.53 9.10 11.49
CA SER A 176 -3.70 8.69 12.30
C SER A 176 -4.03 7.20 12.17
N SER A 177 -3.81 6.61 11.00
CA SER A 177 -4.09 5.20 10.72
C SER A 177 -3.01 4.26 11.26
N ARG A 178 -1.75 4.67 11.20
CA ARG A 178 -0.61 3.85 11.61
C ARG A 178 -0.42 3.75 13.13
N VAL A 179 -1.07 4.60 13.93
CA VAL A 179 -0.93 4.63 15.40
C VAL A 179 0.55 4.53 15.86
N GLY A 180 1.46 5.22 15.13
CA GLY A 180 2.90 5.23 15.44
C GLY A 180 3.68 3.97 15.03
N GLN A 181 3.09 3.05 14.28
CA GLN A 181 3.79 1.87 13.76
C GLN A 181 4.63 2.23 12.54
N ARG A 182 5.88 1.73 12.49
CA ARG A 182 6.82 1.89 11.38
C ARG A 182 6.78 0.67 10.48
N VAL A 183 7.07 0.88 9.21
CA VAL A 183 7.25 -0.20 8.23
C VAL A 183 8.64 -0.80 8.38
N THR A 184 8.77 -1.81 9.24
CA THR A 184 10.03 -2.50 9.55
C THR A 184 10.13 -3.89 8.90
N SER A 185 9.08 -4.33 8.18
CA SER A 185 9.04 -5.63 7.51
C SER A 185 8.68 -5.47 6.04
N ARG A 186 8.98 -6.49 5.23
CA ARG A 186 8.60 -6.54 3.79
C ARG A 186 7.11 -6.75 3.57
N ASN A 187 6.37 -7.22 4.59
CA ASN A 187 4.92 -7.47 4.54
C ASN A 187 4.20 -6.76 5.69
N PRO A 188 4.26 -5.42 5.77
CA PRO A 188 3.62 -4.68 6.86
C PRO A 188 2.09 -4.77 6.78
N GLU A 189 1.53 -4.88 5.57
CA GLU A 189 0.10 -4.88 5.32
C GLU A 189 -0.61 -6.07 5.96
N THR A 190 0.05 -7.21 6.09
CA THR A 190 -0.52 -8.38 6.78
C THR A 190 -0.74 -8.13 8.27
N THR A 191 0.02 -7.22 8.86
CA THR A 191 -0.08 -6.86 10.28
C THR A 191 -1.04 -5.70 10.50
N PHE A 192 -1.04 -4.69 9.59
CA PHE A 192 -1.88 -3.50 9.70
C PHE A 192 -3.37 -3.79 9.52
N GLU A 193 -3.73 -4.64 8.57
CA GLU A 193 -5.12 -4.94 8.25
C GLU A 193 -5.65 -6.22 8.91
N ALA A 194 -4.79 -6.99 9.58
CA ALA A 194 -5.21 -8.28 10.16
C ALA A 194 -6.35 -8.11 11.17
N LEU A 195 -6.33 -7.07 11.99
CA LEU A 195 -7.40 -6.80 12.95
C LEU A 195 -8.68 -6.32 12.27
N GLU A 196 -8.59 -5.47 11.24
CA GLU A 196 -9.76 -5.00 10.49
C GLU A 196 -10.36 -6.13 9.63
N LYS A 197 -9.51 -6.98 9.06
CA LYS A 197 -9.91 -8.05 8.14
C LYS A 197 -10.42 -9.30 8.84
N TYR A 198 -9.86 -9.64 9.99
CA TYR A 198 -10.18 -10.86 10.74
C TYR A 198 -10.77 -10.60 12.13
N GLY A 199 -10.71 -9.35 12.61
CA GLY A 199 -11.27 -8.94 13.88
C GLY A 199 -12.68 -8.37 13.74
N ILE A 200 -13.44 -8.44 14.81
CA ILE A 200 -14.75 -7.80 14.91
C ILE A 200 -14.66 -6.80 16.08
N ASP A 201 -14.96 -5.52 15.81
CA ASP A 201 -15.05 -4.52 16.87
C ASP A 201 -16.34 -4.72 17.68
N LEU A 202 -16.21 -5.40 18.81
CA LEU A 202 -17.34 -5.67 19.72
C LEU A 202 -17.89 -4.40 20.36
N VAL A 203 -17.05 -3.37 20.52
CA VAL A 203 -17.51 -2.08 21.09
C VAL A 203 -18.44 -1.36 20.12
N GLU A 204 -18.08 -1.38 18.83
CA GLU A 204 -18.93 -0.81 17.79
C GLU A 204 -20.24 -1.58 17.63
N LEU A 205 -20.19 -2.92 17.67
CA LEU A 205 -21.40 -3.76 17.66
C LEU A 205 -22.30 -3.48 18.85
N ALA A 206 -21.73 -3.30 20.05
CA ALA A 206 -22.48 -2.94 21.24
C ALA A 206 -23.15 -1.57 21.11
N ARG A 207 -22.43 -0.56 20.60
CA ARG A 207 -22.98 0.78 20.34
C ARG A 207 -24.11 0.76 19.31
N LYS A 208 -24.05 -0.11 18.32
CA LYS A 208 -25.09 -0.31 17.30
C LYS A 208 -26.26 -1.16 17.80
N GLY A 209 -26.22 -1.65 19.07
CA GLY A 209 -27.27 -2.49 19.63
C GLY A 209 -27.40 -3.88 18.94
N LYS A 210 -26.33 -4.34 18.26
CA LYS A 210 -26.34 -5.63 17.54
C LYS A 210 -25.81 -6.80 18.37
N MET A 211 -25.47 -6.57 19.63
CA MET A 211 -25.06 -7.63 20.55
C MET A 211 -26.26 -8.14 21.36
N ASP A 212 -26.25 -9.45 21.60
CA ASP A 212 -27.26 -10.07 22.43
C ASP A 212 -27.18 -9.55 23.88
N PRO A 213 -28.32 -9.29 24.55
CA PRO A 213 -28.31 -8.82 25.92
C PRO A 213 -27.83 -9.93 26.88
N VAL A 214 -26.89 -9.58 27.76
CA VAL A 214 -26.43 -10.49 28.79
C VAL A 214 -27.32 -10.34 30.03
N ILE A 215 -27.98 -11.41 30.43
CA ILE A 215 -28.91 -11.45 31.55
C ILE A 215 -28.33 -12.32 32.68
N GLY A 216 -28.41 -11.85 33.92
CA GLY A 216 -28.06 -12.63 35.11
C GLY A 216 -26.58 -12.83 35.37
N ARG A 217 -25.70 -12.01 34.78
CA ARG A 217 -24.24 -12.06 34.95
C ARG A 217 -23.63 -10.76 35.51
N ASP A 218 -24.38 -9.99 36.24
CA ASP A 218 -23.94 -8.68 36.72
C ASP A 218 -22.70 -8.73 37.64
N SER A 219 -22.57 -9.78 38.45
CA SER A 219 -21.43 -9.97 39.34
C SER A 219 -20.12 -10.21 38.57
N GLU A 220 -20.18 -11.05 37.55
CA GLU A 220 -19.06 -11.41 36.69
C GLU A 220 -18.64 -10.20 35.84
N ILE A 221 -19.59 -9.49 35.26
CA ILE A 221 -19.34 -8.28 34.47
C ILE A 221 -18.64 -7.23 35.32
N ARG A 222 -19.13 -6.93 36.53
CA ARG A 222 -18.49 -5.98 37.45
C ARG A 222 -17.09 -6.41 37.84
N ARG A 223 -16.86 -7.71 37.99
CA ARG A 223 -15.51 -8.25 38.29
C ARG A 223 -14.56 -8.08 37.11
N VAL A 224 -15.01 -8.36 35.88
CA VAL A 224 -14.24 -8.16 34.65
C VAL A 224 -13.86 -6.69 34.48
N ILE A 225 -14.84 -5.77 34.61
CA ILE A 225 -14.61 -4.32 34.52
C ILE A 225 -13.55 -3.88 35.54
N ARG A 226 -13.66 -4.37 36.79
CA ARG A 226 -12.69 -4.03 37.86
C ARG A 226 -11.29 -4.54 37.54
N ILE A 227 -11.14 -5.71 36.88
CA ILE A 227 -9.85 -6.25 36.46
C ILE A 227 -9.29 -5.43 35.31
N LEU A 228 -10.08 -5.11 34.29
CA LEU A 228 -9.67 -4.32 33.15
C LEU A 228 -9.25 -2.89 33.53
N SER A 229 -9.83 -2.33 34.60
CA SER A 229 -9.50 -0.98 35.10
C SER A 229 -8.20 -0.92 35.91
N ARG A 230 -7.49 -2.03 36.12
CA ARG A 230 -6.21 -2.04 36.84
C ARG A 230 -5.08 -1.51 35.96
N LYS A 231 -4.12 -0.83 36.57
CA LYS A 231 -2.91 -0.34 35.88
C LYS A 231 -2.00 -1.49 35.42
N THR A 232 -1.97 -2.61 36.13
CA THR A 232 -1.17 -3.81 35.83
C THR A 232 -2.01 -5.05 36.10
N LYS A 233 -1.67 -6.18 35.46
CA LYS A 233 -2.39 -7.46 35.57
C LYS A 233 -3.89 -7.31 35.25
N ASN A 234 -4.17 -6.64 34.15
CA ASN A 234 -5.53 -6.28 33.67
C ASN A 234 -6.13 -7.29 32.69
N ASN A 235 -5.59 -8.51 32.60
CA ASN A 235 -6.10 -9.56 31.72
C ASN A 235 -7.06 -10.49 32.49
N PRO A 236 -8.40 -10.35 32.34
CA PRO A 236 -9.35 -11.26 32.91
C PRO A 236 -9.37 -12.59 32.16
N VAL A 237 -9.44 -13.69 32.89
CA VAL A 237 -9.63 -15.04 32.33
C VAL A 237 -10.97 -15.59 32.80
N LEU A 238 -11.84 -15.97 31.84
CA LEU A 238 -13.13 -16.61 32.13
C LEU A 238 -12.97 -18.13 32.07
N ILE A 239 -13.21 -18.78 33.20
CA ILE A 239 -13.14 -20.25 33.33
C ILE A 239 -14.53 -20.78 33.61
N GLY A 240 -14.89 -21.90 32.99
CA GLY A 240 -16.18 -22.54 33.19
C GLY A 240 -16.39 -23.71 32.21
N GLU A 241 -17.41 -24.52 32.44
CA GLU A 241 -17.78 -25.62 31.57
C GLU A 241 -18.28 -25.15 30.19
N PRO A 242 -18.27 -26.00 29.17
CA PRO A 242 -18.87 -25.68 27.87
C PRO A 242 -20.37 -25.32 28.02
N GLY A 243 -20.84 -24.32 27.23
CA GLY A 243 -22.23 -23.91 27.22
C GLY A 243 -22.72 -23.00 28.35
N VAL A 244 -21.84 -22.57 29.28
CA VAL A 244 -22.23 -21.67 30.38
C VAL A 244 -22.22 -20.17 29.99
N GLY A 245 -22.07 -19.84 28.73
CA GLY A 245 -22.10 -18.45 28.24
C GLY A 245 -20.84 -17.67 28.53
N LYS A 246 -19.66 -18.24 28.28
CA LYS A 246 -18.37 -17.51 28.42
C LYS A 246 -18.11 -16.52 27.29
N THR A 247 -18.63 -16.80 26.12
CA THR A 247 -18.52 -15.99 24.89
C THR A 247 -19.70 -15.00 24.81
#